data_5339d51132f2ab99179ca5e83a38fb8c
#
_entry.id   5339d51132f2ab99179ca5e83a38fb8c
#
_cell.length_a   1.000
_cell.length_b   1.000
_cell.length_c   1.000
_cell.angle_alpha   90.00
_cell.angle_beta   90.00
_cell.angle_gamma   90.00
#
_symmetry.space_group_name_H-M   'P 1'
#
loop_
_entity.id
_entity.type
_entity.pdbx_description
1 polymer ?
#
loop_
_entity_poly.entity_id
_entity_poly.type
_entity_poly.pdbx_seq_one_letter_code
_entity_poly.pdbx_strand_id
1 'polypeptide(L)'
;MKTEIKLEPGCQEPWAEIHTAEVTDEIQNAVRWLSGGKERTLNGEREGRIFPLRREKLELIRVERERTMAYTQQGECYEIRRRLYELEEILSPEFLRISKGALVNLAYIQCVEPTLGGLMQLVTQGGQRECISRKFLPAFKKALGLGGKMR
;
A
#
# COMPACT_ATOMS: atom_id res chain seq x y z
N MET A 1 -14.89 -0.86 -13.68
CA MET A 1 -14.54 -1.73 -14.84
C MET A 1 -15.33 -3.04 -14.77
N LYS A 2 -15.92 -3.45 -15.89
CA LYS A 2 -16.61 -4.74 -15.98
C LYS A 2 -15.59 -5.84 -16.32
N THR A 3 -15.64 -6.97 -15.66
CA THR A 3 -14.73 -8.10 -15.92
C THR A 3 -15.52 -9.37 -16.25
N GLU A 4 -14.97 -10.18 -17.14
CA GLU A 4 -15.52 -11.48 -17.53
C GLU A 4 -14.39 -12.48 -17.64
N ILE A 5 -14.60 -13.71 -17.16
CA ILE A 5 -13.63 -14.80 -17.28
C ILE A 5 -14.13 -15.76 -18.35
N LYS A 6 -13.29 -16.02 -19.36
CA LYS A 6 -13.52 -17.03 -20.38
C LYS A 6 -12.53 -18.17 -20.21
N LEU A 7 -13.03 -19.39 -20.15
CA LEU A 7 -12.19 -20.57 -20.01
C LEU A 7 -11.88 -21.14 -21.41
N GLU A 8 -10.59 -21.27 -21.71
CA GLU A 8 -10.08 -21.89 -22.94
C GLU A 8 -9.22 -23.09 -22.56
N PRO A 9 -9.72 -24.33 -22.71
CA PRO A 9 -9.00 -25.55 -22.24
C PRO A 9 -7.63 -25.76 -22.87
N GLY A 10 -7.36 -25.18 -24.04
CA GLY A 10 -6.07 -25.26 -24.72
C GLY A 10 -5.07 -24.14 -24.36
N CYS A 11 -5.45 -23.21 -23.50
CA CYS A 11 -4.62 -22.10 -23.14
C CYS A 11 -3.49 -22.54 -22.18
N GLN A 12 -2.23 -22.42 -22.62
CA GLN A 12 -1.08 -22.81 -21.82
C GLN A 12 -0.65 -21.70 -20.86
N GLU A 13 -0.84 -20.45 -21.24
CA GLU A 13 -0.51 -19.28 -20.44
C GLU A 13 -1.70 -18.33 -20.41
N PRO A 14 -2.17 -17.93 -19.24
CA PRO A 14 -3.31 -17.01 -19.18
C PRO A 14 -2.93 -15.63 -19.71
N TRP A 15 -3.81 -15.03 -20.48
CA TRP A 15 -3.66 -13.68 -20.98
C TRP A 15 -4.93 -12.87 -20.75
N ALA A 16 -4.80 -11.57 -20.74
CA ALA A 16 -5.92 -10.67 -20.57
C ALA A 16 -5.88 -9.54 -21.61
N GLU A 17 -7.06 -9.14 -22.09
CA GLU A 17 -7.24 -8.04 -23.02
C GLU A 17 -8.16 -7.00 -22.39
N ILE A 18 -7.79 -5.75 -22.47
CA ILE A 18 -8.57 -4.65 -21.92
C ILE A 18 -9.07 -3.78 -23.06
N HIS A 19 -10.38 -3.72 -23.24
CA HIS A 19 -11.04 -2.84 -24.20
C HIS A 19 -11.37 -1.52 -23.51
N THR A 20 -10.82 -0.43 -24.00
CA THR A 20 -11.04 0.91 -23.44
C THR A 20 -10.99 1.96 -24.54
N ALA A 21 -11.74 3.04 -24.37
CA ALA A 21 -11.69 4.17 -25.28
C ALA A 21 -10.42 5.03 -25.09
N GLU A 22 -9.89 5.06 -23.87
CA GLU A 22 -8.67 5.82 -23.53
C GLU A 22 -7.90 5.14 -22.42
N VAL A 23 -6.60 5.39 -22.36
CA VAL A 23 -5.73 4.83 -21.32
C VAL A 23 -5.74 5.77 -20.12
N THR A 24 -6.50 5.39 -19.11
CA THR A 24 -6.56 6.09 -17.81
C THR A 24 -5.58 5.49 -16.81
N ASP A 25 -5.36 6.16 -15.66
CA ASP A 25 -4.53 5.63 -14.58
C ASP A 25 -5.07 4.31 -14.04
N GLU A 26 -6.39 4.15 -14.00
CA GLU A 26 -7.04 2.88 -13.62
C GLU A 26 -6.63 1.75 -14.58
N ILE A 27 -6.67 2.01 -15.87
CA ILE A 27 -6.28 1.02 -16.89
C ILE A 27 -4.78 0.69 -16.80
N GLN A 28 -3.94 1.70 -16.64
CA GLN A 28 -2.49 1.49 -16.47
C GLN A 28 -2.18 0.62 -15.24
N ASN A 29 -2.87 0.87 -14.13
CA ASN A 29 -2.72 0.09 -12.92
C ASN A 29 -3.18 -1.36 -13.11
N ALA A 30 -4.29 -1.56 -13.81
CA ALA A 30 -4.79 -2.91 -14.14
C ALA A 30 -3.79 -3.68 -15.02
N VAL A 31 -3.24 -3.04 -16.04
CA VAL A 31 -2.21 -3.65 -16.90
C VAL A 31 -0.98 -4.05 -16.12
N ARG A 32 -0.46 -3.17 -15.25
CA ARG A 32 0.68 -3.49 -14.37
C ARG A 32 0.38 -4.68 -13.47
N TRP A 33 -0.81 -4.72 -12.92
CA TRP A 33 -1.26 -5.81 -12.06
C TRP A 33 -1.26 -7.15 -12.80
N LEU A 34 -1.87 -7.18 -13.97
CA LEU A 34 -2.02 -8.36 -14.80
C LEU A 34 -0.68 -8.84 -15.39
N SER A 35 0.21 -7.90 -15.73
CA SER A 35 1.53 -8.22 -16.29
C SER A 35 2.55 -8.74 -15.28
N GLY A 36 2.14 -8.95 -14.02
CA GLY A 36 3.05 -9.42 -12.98
C GLY A 36 4.13 -8.41 -12.58
N GLY A 37 3.95 -7.14 -12.97
CA GLY A 37 4.92 -6.06 -12.75
C GLY A 37 5.03 -5.56 -11.31
N LYS A 38 4.37 -6.20 -10.37
CA LYS A 38 4.54 -5.89 -8.95
C LYS A 38 5.55 -6.83 -8.34
N GLU A 39 6.62 -6.28 -7.84
CA GLU A 39 7.53 -7.00 -6.97
C GLU A 39 6.75 -7.49 -5.75
N ARG A 40 6.55 -8.79 -5.66
CA ARG A 40 5.87 -9.42 -4.53
C ARG A 40 6.71 -9.42 -3.27
N THR A 41 8.03 -9.34 -3.45
CA THR A 41 9.01 -9.43 -2.38
C THR A 41 9.90 -8.21 -2.41
N LEU A 42 10.05 -7.58 -1.25
CA LEU A 42 10.99 -6.50 -1.01
C LEU A 42 12.16 -7.03 -0.20
N ASN A 43 13.34 -6.49 -0.40
CA ASN A 43 14.51 -6.85 0.41
C ASN A 43 14.62 -5.92 1.60
N GLY A 44 14.46 -6.49 2.80
CA GLY A 44 14.69 -5.79 4.05
C GLY A 44 16.06 -6.15 4.64
N GLU A 45 16.68 -5.20 5.29
CA GLU A 45 17.95 -5.40 5.98
C GLU A 45 17.77 -5.26 7.49
N ARG A 46 18.37 -6.18 8.22
CA ARG A 46 18.45 -6.12 9.68
C ARG A 46 19.71 -6.84 10.14
N GLU A 47 20.50 -6.16 10.97
CA GLU A 47 21.75 -6.71 11.53
C GLU A 47 22.70 -7.29 10.48
N GLY A 48 22.85 -6.60 9.36
CA GLY A 48 23.71 -7.02 8.26
C GLY A 48 23.22 -8.19 7.43
N ARG A 49 21.98 -8.63 7.66
CA ARG A 49 21.33 -9.70 6.90
C ARG A 49 20.24 -9.16 6.01
N ILE A 50 20.04 -9.82 4.88
CA ILE A 50 18.97 -9.51 3.92
C ILE A 50 17.84 -10.50 4.11
N PHE A 51 16.63 -9.95 4.33
CA PHE A 51 15.40 -10.72 4.49
C PHE A 51 14.46 -10.44 3.33
N PRO A 52 14.09 -11.44 2.52
CA PRO A 52 13.01 -11.26 1.55
C PRO A 52 11.70 -11.04 2.31
N LEU A 53 11.09 -9.88 2.13
CA LEU A 53 9.85 -9.50 2.81
C LEU A 53 8.69 -9.57 1.84
N ARG A 54 7.65 -10.30 2.20
CA ARG A 54 6.41 -10.29 1.44
C ARG A 54 5.61 -9.04 1.77
N ARG A 55 5.18 -8.33 0.73
CA ARG A 55 4.39 -7.09 0.87
C ARG A 55 3.13 -7.29 1.71
N GLU A 56 2.50 -8.45 1.63
CA GLU A 56 1.29 -8.79 2.36
C GLU A 56 1.49 -8.87 3.88
N LYS A 57 2.73 -9.02 4.33
CA LYS A 57 3.07 -9.07 5.75
C LYS A 57 3.51 -7.73 6.33
N LEU A 58 3.71 -6.74 5.48
CA LEU A 58 4.11 -5.40 5.91
C LEU A 58 2.86 -4.57 6.24
N GLU A 59 2.86 -3.93 7.38
CA GLU A 59 1.74 -3.09 7.79
C GLU A 59 2.01 -1.59 7.69
N LEU A 60 3.24 -1.16 7.87
CA LEU A 60 3.61 0.24 7.86
C LEU A 60 5.04 0.41 7.34
N ILE A 61 5.23 1.42 6.51
CA ILE A 61 6.55 1.85 6.07
C ILE A 61 6.68 3.33 6.38
N ARG A 62 7.72 3.72 7.08
CA ARG A 62 7.97 5.12 7.41
C ARG A 62 9.44 5.49 7.31
N VAL A 63 9.69 6.77 7.11
CA VAL A 63 11.05 7.32 7.14
C VAL A 63 11.37 7.70 8.58
N GLU A 64 12.43 7.12 9.11
CA GLU A 64 12.98 7.40 10.43
C GLU A 64 14.47 7.72 10.27
N ARG A 65 14.90 8.90 10.74
CA ARG A 65 16.33 9.30 10.68
C ARG A 65 16.94 9.07 9.28
N GLU A 66 16.22 9.53 8.25
CA GLU A 66 16.63 9.41 6.84
C GLU A 66 16.68 7.97 6.29
N ARG A 67 16.18 7.00 7.05
CA ARG A 67 16.08 5.60 6.62
C ARG A 67 14.63 5.21 6.43
N THR A 68 14.38 4.38 5.43
CA THR A 68 13.06 3.82 5.18
C THR A 68 12.94 2.50 5.95
N MET A 69 12.03 2.49 6.94
CA MET A 69 11.82 1.36 7.84
C MET A 69 10.46 0.72 7.58
N ALA A 70 10.43 -0.60 7.44
CA ALA A 70 9.22 -1.38 7.24
C ALA A 70 8.91 -2.22 8.48
N TYR A 71 7.65 -2.18 8.90
CA TYR A 71 7.15 -2.89 10.08
C TYR A 71 6.21 -4.01 9.69
N THR A 72 6.39 -5.17 10.31
CA THR A 72 5.48 -6.31 10.16
C THR A 72 4.45 -6.33 11.28
N GLN A 73 3.40 -7.14 11.09
CA GLN A 73 2.36 -7.34 12.11
C GLN A 73 2.91 -7.90 13.42
N GLN A 74 4.00 -8.65 13.37
CA GLN A 74 4.66 -9.18 14.56
C GLN A 74 5.56 -8.16 15.28
N GLY A 75 5.62 -6.93 14.79
CA GLY A 75 6.46 -5.88 15.36
C GLY A 75 7.92 -5.92 14.92
N GLU A 76 8.28 -6.75 13.96
CA GLU A 76 9.61 -6.78 13.38
C GLU A 76 9.83 -5.56 12.49
N CYS A 77 11.04 -5.04 12.49
CA CYS A 77 11.40 -3.85 11.73
C CYS A 77 12.60 -4.13 10.84
N TYR A 78 12.51 -3.70 9.58
CA TYR A 78 13.56 -3.88 8.59
C TYR A 78 13.80 -2.57 7.84
N GLU A 79 15.06 -2.30 7.49
CA GLU A 79 15.39 -1.20 6.60
C GLU A 79 15.19 -1.64 5.14
N ILE A 80 14.54 -0.81 4.35
CA ILE A 80 14.43 -1.00 2.90
C ILE A 80 15.20 0.13 2.22
N ARG A 81 16.19 -0.23 1.39
CA ARG A 81 17.01 0.75 0.67
C ARG A 81 16.33 1.24 -0.60
N ARG A 82 15.13 1.77 -0.44
CA ARG A 82 14.36 2.43 -1.48
C ARG A 82 13.72 3.68 -0.91
N ARG A 83 13.50 4.65 -1.75
CA ARG A 83 12.80 5.87 -1.36
C ARG A 83 11.30 5.62 -1.24
N LEU A 84 10.65 6.38 -0.37
CA LEU A 84 9.24 6.17 -0.07
C LEU A 84 8.34 6.34 -1.32
N TYR A 85 8.66 7.28 -2.21
CA TYR A 85 7.90 7.47 -3.44
C TYR A 85 7.99 6.27 -4.40
N GLU A 86 9.15 5.58 -4.43
CA GLU A 86 9.30 4.35 -5.22
C GLU A 86 8.44 3.23 -4.66
N LEU A 87 8.42 3.09 -3.33
CA LEU A 87 7.59 2.10 -2.63
C LEU A 87 6.10 2.40 -2.77
N GLU A 88 5.70 3.66 -2.74
CA GLU A 88 4.32 4.08 -2.99
C GLU A 88 3.82 3.57 -4.34
N GLU A 89 4.64 3.68 -5.37
CA GLU A 89 4.31 3.21 -6.71
C GLU A 89 4.24 1.67 -6.80
N ILE A 90 5.24 0.98 -6.23
CA ILE A 90 5.32 -0.48 -6.22
C ILE A 90 4.18 -1.11 -5.41
N LEU A 91 3.81 -0.51 -4.29
CA LEU A 91 2.89 -1.08 -3.31
C LEU A 91 1.43 -0.61 -3.46
N SER A 92 1.16 0.31 -4.37
CA SER A 92 -0.22 0.74 -4.68
C SER A 92 -1.01 -0.40 -5.35
N PRO A 93 -2.32 -0.55 -5.10
CA PRO A 93 -3.18 0.25 -4.23
C PRO A 93 -3.27 -0.25 -2.77
N GLU A 94 -2.63 -1.36 -2.41
CA GLU A 94 -2.75 -1.94 -1.07
C GLU A 94 -2.17 -1.03 0.02
N PHE A 95 -1.12 -0.27 -0.33
CA PHE A 95 -0.53 0.74 0.54
C PHE A 95 -0.94 2.13 0.11
N LEU A 96 -1.24 2.97 1.07
CA LEU A 96 -1.64 4.35 0.86
C LEU A 96 -0.68 5.29 1.57
N ARG A 97 -0.31 6.38 0.88
CA ARG A 97 0.47 7.47 1.47
C ARG A 97 -0.41 8.22 2.47
N ILE A 98 0.03 8.33 3.71
CA ILE A 98 -0.71 9.00 4.79
C ILE A 98 -0.02 10.24 5.33
N SER A 99 1.25 10.38 5.02
CA SER A 99 2.03 11.56 5.32
C SER A 99 3.21 11.67 4.36
N LYS A 100 3.96 12.74 4.45
CA LYS A 100 5.19 12.89 3.68
C LYS A 100 6.19 11.74 3.93
N GLY A 101 6.15 11.15 5.11
CA GLY A 101 7.09 10.13 5.56
C GLY A 101 6.50 8.76 5.84
N ALA A 102 5.25 8.46 5.46
CA ALA A 102 4.65 7.17 5.80
C ALA A 102 3.68 6.62 4.75
N LEU A 103 3.74 5.30 4.59
CA LEU A 103 2.80 4.47 3.83
C LEU A 103 2.18 3.44 4.78
N VAL A 104 0.87 3.25 4.71
CA VAL A 104 0.18 2.23 5.50
C VAL A 104 -0.45 1.17 4.59
N ASN A 105 -0.36 -0.08 5.00
CA ASN A 105 -1.13 -1.16 4.39
C ASN A 105 -2.57 -1.10 4.94
N LEU A 106 -3.53 -0.81 4.07
CA LEU A 106 -4.93 -0.64 4.44
C LEU A 106 -5.53 -1.88 5.12
N ALA A 107 -5.03 -3.07 4.79
CA ALA A 107 -5.50 -4.33 5.38
C ALA A 107 -5.14 -4.49 6.87
N TYR A 108 -4.16 -3.74 7.36
CA TYR A 108 -3.65 -3.86 8.73
C TYR A 108 -4.03 -2.70 9.65
N ILE A 109 -4.91 -1.83 9.22
CA ILE A 109 -5.43 -0.77 10.08
C ILE A 109 -6.37 -1.39 11.12
N GLN A 110 -6.04 -1.25 12.40
CA GLN A 110 -6.89 -1.69 13.49
C GLN A 110 -8.00 -0.67 13.77
N CYS A 111 -7.62 0.60 13.91
CA CYS A 111 -8.57 1.68 14.15
C CYS A 111 -8.00 3.04 13.72
N VAL A 112 -8.88 4.00 13.64
CA VAL A 112 -8.55 5.40 13.38
C VAL A 112 -9.16 6.24 14.48
N GLU A 113 -8.34 7.08 15.11
CA GLU A 113 -8.73 7.91 16.25
C GLU A 113 -8.61 9.39 15.89
N PRO A 114 -9.58 10.22 16.30
CA PRO A 114 -9.39 11.67 16.20
C PRO A 114 -8.33 12.13 17.21
N THR A 115 -7.53 13.10 16.80
CA THR A 115 -6.53 13.74 17.66
C THR A 115 -6.83 15.23 17.81
N LEU A 116 -6.07 15.91 18.67
CA LEU A 116 -6.18 17.35 18.85
C LEU A 116 -5.97 18.10 17.52
N GLY A 117 -6.74 19.17 17.30
CA GLY A 117 -6.62 20.00 16.10
C GLY A 117 -7.30 19.45 14.85
N GLY A 118 -8.20 18.46 14.99
CA GLY A 118 -8.96 17.90 13.86
C GLY A 118 -8.16 16.93 12.99
N LEU A 119 -6.98 16.53 13.43
CA LEU A 119 -6.17 15.49 12.78
C LEU A 119 -6.64 14.11 13.17
N MET A 120 -6.26 13.12 12.38
CA MET A 120 -6.53 11.72 12.66
C MET A 120 -5.23 10.96 12.84
N GLN A 121 -5.27 9.97 13.72
CA GLN A 121 -4.18 9.02 13.95
C GLN A 121 -4.69 7.62 13.69
N LEU A 122 -3.94 6.82 12.96
CA LEU A 122 -4.24 5.40 12.81
C LEU A 122 -3.40 4.56 13.76
N VAL A 123 -3.95 3.41 14.10
CA VAL A 123 -3.25 2.35 14.84
C VAL A 123 -3.30 1.10 13.99
N THR A 124 -2.16 0.47 13.79
CA THR A 124 -2.08 -0.79 13.06
C THR A 124 -2.33 -1.98 13.98
N GLN A 125 -2.63 -3.14 13.41
CA GLN A 125 -2.84 -4.37 14.18
C GLN A 125 -1.61 -4.77 15.00
N GLY A 126 -0.41 -4.45 14.53
CA GLY A 126 0.84 -4.66 15.26
C GLY A 126 1.17 -3.58 16.30
N GLY A 127 0.28 -2.60 16.49
CA GLY A 127 0.43 -1.57 17.51
C GLY A 127 1.20 -0.33 17.09
N GLN A 128 1.55 -0.18 15.82
CA GLN A 128 2.17 1.04 15.31
C GLN A 128 1.15 2.17 15.24
N ARG A 129 1.58 3.37 15.59
CA ARG A 129 0.76 4.59 15.54
C ARG A 129 1.36 5.57 14.55
N GLU A 130 0.50 6.17 13.73
CA GLU A 130 0.93 7.16 12.75
C GLU A 130 -0.14 8.22 12.54
N CYS A 131 0.27 9.48 12.53
CA CYS A 131 -0.62 10.59 12.23
C CYS A 131 -0.82 10.73 10.72
N ILE A 132 -2.07 10.99 10.33
CA ILE A 132 -2.41 11.26 8.94
C ILE A 132 -2.34 12.76 8.73
N SER A 133 -1.48 13.21 7.84
CA SER A 133 -1.35 14.64 7.56
C SER A 133 -2.54 15.18 6.78
N ARG A 134 -2.84 16.47 6.96
CA ARG A 134 -4.00 17.13 6.33
C ARG A 134 -4.05 16.96 4.82
N LYS A 135 -2.92 17.01 4.15
CA LYS A 135 -2.82 16.83 2.70
C LYS A 135 -3.33 15.48 2.23
N PHE A 136 -3.05 14.43 3.02
CA PHE A 136 -3.36 13.05 2.66
C PHE A 136 -4.70 12.56 3.25
N LEU A 137 -5.29 13.32 4.15
CA LEU A 137 -6.52 12.93 4.84
C LEU A 137 -7.73 12.69 3.90
N PRO A 138 -7.99 13.52 2.88
CA PRO A 138 -9.10 13.27 1.96
C PRO A 138 -8.99 11.94 1.23
N ALA A 139 -7.81 11.61 0.70
CA ALA A 139 -7.56 10.35 0.01
C ALA A 139 -7.69 9.16 0.96
N PHE A 140 -7.22 9.31 2.19
CA PHE A 140 -7.33 8.29 3.24
C PHE A 140 -8.80 8.01 3.60
N LYS A 141 -9.59 9.05 3.84
CA LYS A 141 -11.02 8.91 4.10
C LYS A 141 -11.75 8.21 2.95
N LYS A 142 -11.44 8.59 1.72
CA LYS A 142 -12.02 7.95 0.54
C LYS A 142 -11.65 6.47 0.45
N ALA A 143 -10.40 6.12 0.70
CA ALA A 143 -9.92 4.73 0.65
C ALA A 143 -10.61 3.84 1.70
N LEU A 144 -10.96 4.40 2.87
CA LEU A 144 -11.70 3.68 3.92
C LEU A 144 -13.23 3.77 3.78
N GLY A 145 -13.74 4.41 2.73
CA GLY A 145 -15.17 4.62 2.57
C GLY A 145 -15.77 5.64 3.55
N LEU A 146 -14.94 6.49 4.13
CA LEU A 146 -15.37 7.55 5.08
C LEU A 146 -15.66 8.88 4.38
N GLY A 147 -15.80 8.91 3.07
CA GLY A 147 -15.98 10.12 2.28
C GLY A 147 -17.38 10.77 2.37
N GLY A 148 -18.29 10.22 3.17
CA GLY A 148 -19.59 10.80 3.45
C GLY A 148 -19.57 11.75 4.65
N LYS A 149 -20.70 12.43 4.90
CA LYS A 149 -20.89 13.20 6.13
C LYS A 149 -20.78 12.25 7.33
N MET A 150 -19.73 12.38 8.09
CA MET A 150 -19.63 11.70 9.38
C MET A 150 -20.65 12.34 10.34
N ARG A 151 -21.53 11.53 10.82
CA ARG A 151 -22.48 11.90 11.86
C ARG A 151 -21.87 11.61 13.23
#